data_5d7ee1e7eb7516afcabc479f93f588ab
#
_entry.id   5d7ee1e7eb7516afcabc479f93f588ab
#
_cell.length_a   1.000
_cell.length_b   1.000
_cell.length_c   1.000
_cell.angle_alpha   90.00
_cell.angle_beta   90.00
_cell.angle_gamma   90.00
#
_symmetry.space_group_name_H-M   'P 1'
#
loop_
_entity.id
_entity.type
_entity.pdbx_description
1 polymer ?
#
loop_
_entity_poly.entity_id
_entity_poly.type
_entity_poly.pdbx_seq_one_letter_code
_entity_poly.pdbx_strand_id
1 'polypeptide(L)'
;GSALDPEQSYRLVVTASDLPRQQLMYLPWDLDEYGLDTANYSVARAVRASAAIPFMFEPVTLQGRYGTSTLADGSLLRSYPIEIFDRDDGKPSRWPTLGIRLSSPSNEQELAKPITGPISMILSLVYTTVDSTQVRHVHDPINVERSIFAKPSGIKWTDFDLTPDQQQHLY
;
A
#
# COMPACT_ATOMS: atom_id res chain seq x y z
N GLY A 1 6.70 -17.69 5.52
CA GLY A 1 5.33 -17.76 5.95
C GLY A 1 4.80 -19.16 5.96
N SER A 2 4.33 -19.63 7.11
CA SER A 2 3.61 -20.89 7.19
C SER A 2 2.32 -20.81 6.41
N ALA A 3 1.93 -21.90 5.72
CA ALA A 3 0.60 -22.04 5.18
C ALA A 3 -0.39 -21.56 6.25
N LEU A 4 -1.21 -20.56 5.92
CA LEU A 4 -2.13 -19.96 6.87
C LEU A 4 -2.91 -21.06 7.57
N ASP A 5 -2.78 -21.13 8.89
CA ASP A 5 -3.64 -21.97 9.71
C ASP A 5 -5.09 -21.58 9.38
N PRO A 6 -5.97 -22.51 9.01
CA PRO A 6 -7.37 -22.18 8.71
C PRO A 6 -8.06 -21.37 9.81
N GLU A 7 -7.61 -21.50 11.06
CA GLU A 7 -8.10 -20.75 12.21
C GLU A 7 -7.61 -19.29 12.24
N GLN A 8 -6.54 -18.96 11.49
CA GLN A 8 -5.95 -17.63 11.39
C GLN A 8 -6.21 -16.97 10.03
N SER A 9 -7.14 -17.48 9.23
CA SER A 9 -7.44 -16.91 7.92
C SER A 9 -8.16 -15.57 8.06
N TYR A 10 -7.39 -14.48 7.99
CA TYR A 10 -7.94 -13.13 7.92
C TYR A 10 -8.54 -12.86 6.53
N ARG A 11 -9.72 -12.23 6.52
CA ARG A 11 -10.38 -11.83 5.26
C ARG A 11 -9.80 -10.55 4.65
N LEU A 12 -9.05 -9.80 5.45
CA LEU A 12 -8.42 -8.55 5.06
C LEU A 12 -7.02 -8.47 5.65
N VAL A 13 -6.06 -8.19 4.78
CA VAL A 13 -4.70 -7.80 5.17
C VAL A 13 -4.39 -6.48 4.50
N VAL A 14 -3.86 -5.52 5.23
CA VAL A 14 -3.42 -4.23 4.71
C VAL A 14 -1.97 -3.98 5.08
N THR A 15 -1.26 -3.22 4.26
CA THR A 15 0.14 -2.88 4.50
C THR A 15 0.26 -1.51 5.15
N ALA A 16 1.23 -1.35 6.03
CA ALA A 16 1.64 -0.06 6.58
C ALA A 16 3.16 0.00 6.66
N SER A 17 3.72 1.20 6.59
CA SER A 17 5.16 1.42 6.74
C SER A 17 5.46 1.87 8.17
N ASP A 18 6.21 1.06 8.93
CA ASP A 18 6.73 1.46 10.24
C ASP A 18 7.96 2.34 10.02
N LEU A 19 7.80 3.64 10.16
CA LEU A 19 8.85 4.62 9.85
C LEU A 19 10.07 4.49 10.78
N PRO A 20 9.92 4.44 12.12
CA PRO A 20 11.05 4.26 13.03
C PRO A 20 11.85 2.97 12.80
N ARG A 21 11.17 1.89 12.42
CA ARG A 21 11.82 0.60 12.18
C ARG A 21 12.21 0.36 10.72
N GLN A 22 11.80 1.26 9.82
CA GLN A 22 12.10 1.20 8.38
C GLN A 22 11.67 -0.14 7.74
N GLN A 23 10.53 -0.66 8.16
CA GLN A 23 10.03 -1.96 7.69
C GLN A 23 8.56 -1.90 7.28
N LEU A 24 8.22 -2.76 6.32
CA LEU A 24 6.83 -3.00 5.93
C LEU A 24 6.15 -3.86 6.99
N MET A 25 4.91 -3.53 7.29
CA MET A 25 4.07 -4.19 8.26
C MET A 25 2.81 -4.72 7.58
N TYR A 26 2.46 -5.98 7.80
CA TYR A 26 1.23 -6.60 7.33
C TYR A 26 0.22 -6.68 8.48
N LEU A 27 -0.79 -5.82 8.44
CA LEU A 27 -1.83 -5.78 9.47
C LEU A 27 -3.00 -6.70 9.10
N PRO A 28 -3.46 -7.61 10.01
CA PRO A 28 -3.04 -7.71 11.42
C PRO A 28 -1.91 -8.72 11.69
N TRP A 29 -1.34 -9.38 10.69
CA TRP A 29 -0.40 -10.51 10.88
C TRP A 29 0.78 -10.19 11.78
N ASP A 30 1.39 -9.01 11.61
CA ASP A 30 2.62 -8.64 12.33
C ASP A 30 2.35 -8.07 13.73
N LEU A 31 1.08 -7.90 14.14
CA LEU A 31 0.76 -7.33 15.45
C LEU A 31 1.31 -8.16 16.61
N ASP A 32 1.36 -9.48 16.48
CA ASP A 32 1.92 -10.37 17.51
C ASP A 32 3.40 -10.09 17.77
N GLU A 33 4.16 -9.73 16.74
CA GLU A 33 5.58 -9.33 16.90
C GLU A 33 5.70 -8.10 17.78
N TYR A 34 4.72 -7.19 17.70
CA TYR A 34 4.65 -5.98 18.53
C TYR A 34 4.07 -6.24 19.92
N GLY A 35 3.63 -7.48 20.21
CA GLY A 35 3.00 -7.85 21.46
C GLY A 35 1.58 -7.34 21.61
N LEU A 36 0.87 -7.17 20.49
CA LEU A 36 -0.51 -6.66 20.44
C LEU A 36 -1.48 -7.78 20.06
N ASP A 37 -2.69 -7.67 20.57
CA ASP A 37 -3.75 -8.63 20.27
C ASP A 37 -4.29 -8.43 18.86
N THR A 38 -4.05 -9.41 18.00
CA THR A 38 -4.50 -9.43 16.61
C THR A 38 -6.01 -9.57 16.48
N ALA A 39 -6.66 -10.32 17.40
CA ALA A 39 -8.08 -10.64 17.32
C ALA A 39 -8.97 -9.40 17.58
N ASN A 40 -8.50 -8.49 18.42
CA ASN A 40 -9.25 -7.28 18.83
C ASN A 40 -8.75 -6.00 18.14
N TYR A 41 -7.83 -6.09 17.20
CA TYR A 41 -7.32 -4.91 16.52
C TYR A 41 -8.37 -4.32 15.57
N SER A 42 -8.58 -3.02 15.65
CA SER A 42 -9.60 -2.34 14.84
C SER A 42 -9.22 -2.31 13.36
N VAL A 43 -10.09 -2.86 12.51
CA VAL A 43 -9.95 -2.79 11.04
C VAL A 43 -9.86 -1.33 10.56
N ALA A 44 -10.68 -0.45 11.10
CA ALA A 44 -10.64 0.98 10.75
C ALA A 44 -9.29 1.61 11.07
N ARG A 45 -8.65 1.22 12.18
CA ARG A 45 -7.31 1.69 12.55
C ARG A 45 -6.24 1.13 11.61
N ALA A 46 -6.36 -0.14 11.22
CA ALA A 46 -5.46 -0.75 10.25
C ALA A 46 -5.55 -0.05 8.88
N VAL A 47 -6.77 0.15 8.38
CA VAL A 47 -7.00 0.85 7.10
C VAL A 47 -6.52 2.30 7.17
N ARG A 48 -6.76 3.01 8.28
CA ARG A 48 -6.24 4.37 8.47
C ARG A 48 -4.71 4.40 8.42
N ALA A 49 -4.03 3.42 9.04
CA ALA A 49 -2.57 3.33 8.98
C ALA A 49 -2.08 3.08 7.54
N SER A 50 -2.76 2.17 6.83
CA SER A 50 -2.45 1.83 5.44
C SER A 50 -2.61 3.00 4.46
N ALA A 51 -3.54 3.92 4.75
CA ALA A 51 -3.84 5.09 3.90
C ALA A 51 -3.22 6.39 4.43
N ALA A 52 -2.35 6.33 5.44
CA ALA A 52 -1.75 7.52 6.05
C ALA A 52 -0.57 8.04 5.22
N ILE A 53 -0.88 8.67 4.08
CA ILE A 53 0.11 9.29 3.20
C ILE A 53 0.82 10.42 3.96
N PRO A 54 2.16 10.39 4.04
CA PRO A 54 2.91 11.42 4.75
C PRO A 54 2.59 12.83 4.25
N PHE A 55 2.48 13.75 5.19
CA PHE A 55 2.14 15.18 4.99
C PHE A 55 0.70 15.46 4.54
N MET A 56 -0.08 14.44 4.12
CA MET A 56 -1.49 14.59 3.76
C MET A 56 -2.41 14.14 4.90
N PHE A 57 -2.02 13.07 5.59
CA PHE A 57 -2.79 12.52 6.71
C PHE A 57 -1.92 12.37 7.95
N GLU A 58 -2.57 12.46 9.11
CA GLU A 58 -1.93 12.21 10.38
C GLU A 58 -1.55 10.72 10.49
N PRO A 59 -0.27 10.40 10.78
CA PRO A 59 0.17 9.02 10.93
C PRO A 59 -0.50 8.34 12.13
N VAL A 60 -0.54 7.02 12.11
CA VAL A 60 -1.08 6.21 13.22
C VAL A 60 0.07 5.79 14.14
N THR A 61 -0.04 6.11 15.43
CA THR A 61 0.93 5.62 16.42
C THR A 61 0.52 4.25 16.95
N LEU A 62 1.50 3.38 17.13
CA LEU A 62 1.35 2.04 17.68
C LEU A 62 2.29 1.89 18.87
N GLN A 63 1.74 1.56 20.04
CA GLN A 63 2.52 1.24 21.23
C GLN A 63 2.68 -0.28 21.31
N GLY A 64 3.89 -0.77 21.22
CA GLY A 64 4.19 -2.18 21.27
C GLY A 64 5.46 -2.49 22.09
N ARG A 65 5.88 -3.76 22.09
CA ARG A 65 7.07 -4.20 22.84
C ARG A 65 8.37 -3.51 22.44
N TYR A 66 8.42 -2.94 21.25
CA TYR A 66 9.58 -2.22 20.73
C TYR A 66 9.52 -0.71 20.94
N GLY A 67 8.53 -0.24 21.73
CA GLY A 67 8.27 1.17 21.95
C GLY A 67 7.18 1.71 21.02
N THR A 68 7.28 3.00 20.70
CA THR A 68 6.31 3.70 19.85
C THR A 68 6.72 3.61 18.39
N SER A 69 5.89 2.98 17.58
CA SER A 69 6.00 3.00 16.13
C SER A 69 5.08 4.08 15.54
N THR A 70 5.52 4.71 14.47
CA THR A 70 4.74 5.65 13.67
C THR A 70 4.47 5.04 12.32
N LEU A 71 3.21 4.70 12.07
CA LEU A 71 2.78 4.01 10.86
C LEU A 71 2.29 5.02 9.82
N ALA A 72 2.80 4.86 8.61
CA ALA A 72 2.39 5.60 7.42
C ALA A 72 1.94 4.64 6.32
N ASP A 73 1.51 5.19 5.20
CA ASP A 73 1.04 4.44 4.02
C ASP A 73 2.02 3.32 3.63
N GLY A 74 1.49 2.11 3.45
CA GLY A 74 2.28 0.95 3.03
C GLY A 74 2.92 1.10 1.67
N SER A 75 2.35 1.92 0.80
CA SER A 75 2.85 2.20 -0.56
C SER A 75 4.23 2.85 -0.58
N LEU A 76 4.68 3.45 0.54
CA LEU A 76 6.04 3.97 0.67
C LEU A 76 7.11 2.88 0.49
N LEU A 77 6.84 1.68 0.98
CA LEU A 77 7.76 0.56 0.91
C LEU A 77 7.33 -0.47 -0.14
N ARG A 78 6.03 -0.70 -0.26
CA ARG A 78 5.48 -1.69 -1.20
C ARG A 78 4.05 -1.34 -1.60
N SER A 79 3.87 -0.85 -2.80
CA SER A 79 2.57 -0.39 -3.30
C SER A 79 1.67 -1.51 -3.83
N TYR A 80 2.24 -2.67 -4.20
CA TYR A 80 1.49 -3.77 -4.81
C TYR A 80 2.01 -5.14 -4.38
N PRO A 81 1.67 -5.62 -3.17
CA PRO A 81 2.17 -6.89 -2.63
C PRO A 81 1.32 -8.09 -3.11
N ILE A 82 1.19 -8.31 -4.44
CA ILE A 82 0.34 -9.37 -5.02
C ILE A 82 0.75 -10.77 -4.57
N GLU A 83 2.02 -10.95 -4.23
CA GLU A 83 2.60 -12.22 -3.77
C GLU A 83 2.35 -12.53 -2.29
N ILE A 84 1.66 -11.68 -1.55
CA ILE A 84 1.44 -11.85 -0.10
C ILE A 84 0.76 -13.19 0.26
N PHE A 85 -0.05 -13.73 -0.66
CA PHE A 85 -0.74 -15.00 -0.49
C PHE A 85 -0.08 -16.16 -1.25
N ASP A 86 1.06 -15.92 -1.88
CA ASP A 86 1.80 -16.97 -2.58
C ASP A 86 2.43 -17.93 -1.56
N ARG A 87 2.64 -19.16 -1.99
CA ARG A 87 3.23 -20.21 -1.15
C ARG A 87 4.75 -20.15 -1.22
N ASP A 88 5.41 -20.28 -0.06
CA ASP A 88 6.87 -20.34 0.04
C ASP A 88 7.46 -21.70 -0.29
N ASP A 89 6.62 -22.76 -0.37
CA ASP A 89 7.06 -24.14 -0.63
C ASP A 89 7.20 -24.49 -2.12
N GLY A 90 7.07 -23.50 -3.01
CA GLY A 90 7.20 -23.66 -4.47
C GLY A 90 6.06 -24.43 -5.14
N LYS A 91 5.02 -24.79 -4.39
CA LYS A 91 3.82 -25.44 -4.95
C LYS A 91 2.84 -24.40 -5.46
N PRO A 92 2.02 -24.71 -6.47
CA PRO A 92 0.98 -23.81 -6.94
C PRO A 92 0.02 -23.47 -5.80
N SER A 93 -0.42 -22.21 -5.78
CA SER A 93 -1.42 -21.75 -4.82
C SER A 93 -2.72 -22.54 -5.01
N ARG A 94 -3.39 -22.86 -3.90
CA ARG A 94 -4.68 -23.58 -3.93
C ARG A 94 -5.77 -22.76 -4.64
N TRP A 95 -5.70 -21.44 -4.51
CA TRP A 95 -6.60 -20.47 -5.13
C TRP A 95 -5.79 -19.44 -5.89
N PRO A 96 -6.27 -18.99 -7.06
CA PRO A 96 -5.57 -17.94 -7.78
C PRO A 96 -5.67 -16.62 -7.03
N THR A 97 -4.54 -15.90 -6.93
CA THR A 97 -4.52 -14.52 -6.48
C THR A 97 -4.67 -13.61 -7.68
N LEU A 98 -5.69 -12.77 -7.69
CA LEU A 98 -5.91 -11.75 -8.70
C LEU A 98 -5.68 -10.37 -8.07
N GLY A 99 -4.88 -9.55 -8.74
CA GLY A 99 -4.59 -8.20 -8.32
C GLY A 99 -5.31 -7.17 -9.17
N ILE A 100 -5.75 -6.07 -8.56
CA ILE A 100 -6.25 -4.89 -9.26
C ILE A 100 -5.29 -3.75 -8.97
N ARG A 101 -4.76 -3.14 -10.01
CA ARG A 101 -3.82 -2.05 -9.91
C ARG A 101 -4.33 -0.82 -10.66
N LEU A 102 -4.24 0.34 -10.02
CA LEU A 102 -4.39 1.60 -10.72
C LEU A 102 -3.11 1.86 -11.51
N SER A 103 -3.20 1.87 -12.84
CA SER A 103 -2.08 2.28 -13.68
C SER A 103 -2.09 3.80 -13.74
N SER A 104 -1.02 4.42 -13.23
CA SER A 104 -0.78 5.83 -13.57
C SER A 104 -0.53 5.93 -15.07
N PRO A 105 -1.07 6.93 -15.77
CA PRO A 105 -0.75 7.19 -17.17
C PRO A 105 0.70 7.70 -17.26
N SER A 106 1.66 6.79 -17.20
CA SER A 106 3.10 7.06 -17.21
C SER A 106 3.62 7.62 -18.55
N ASN A 107 2.75 7.88 -19.51
CA ASN A 107 3.10 8.39 -20.84
C ASN A 107 2.56 9.79 -21.16
N GLU A 108 1.79 10.39 -20.30
CA GLU A 108 1.54 11.83 -20.46
C GLU A 108 2.74 12.54 -19.86
N GLN A 109 3.46 13.26 -20.71
CA GLN A 109 4.54 14.16 -20.34
C GLN A 109 3.97 15.25 -19.43
N GLU A 110 3.74 14.93 -18.15
CA GLU A 110 3.48 15.98 -17.18
C GLU A 110 4.71 16.87 -17.15
N LEU A 111 4.50 18.16 -17.41
CA LEU A 111 5.56 19.16 -17.28
C LEU A 111 6.15 19.05 -15.87
N ALA A 112 7.47 18.89 -15.81
CA ALA A 112 8.18 18.82 -14.55
C ALA A 112 7.83 20.01 -13.67
N LYS A 113 7.30 19.72 -12.48
CA LYS A 113 7.02 20.78 -11.50
C LYS A 113 8.33 21.22 -10.87
N PRO A 114 8.67 22.52 -10.89
CA PRO A 114 9.92 22.99 -10.31
C PRO A 114 9.91 22.78 -8.79
N ILE A 115 11.03 22.32 -8.25
CA ILE A 115 11.25 22.23 -6.81
C ILE A 115 11.62 23.64 -6.32
N THR A 116 10.73 24.27 -5.56
CA THR A 116 10.86 25.68 -5.14
C THR A 116 11.36 25.84 -3.69
N GLY A 117 11.52 24.73 -2.95
CA GLY A 117 11.97 24.80 -1.56
C GLY A 117 12.02 23.42 -0.87
N PRO A 118 12.44 23.38 0.41
CA PRO A 118 12.62 22.13 1.13
C PRO A 118 11.35 21.27 1.22
N ILE A 119 10.20 21.89 1.43
CA ILE A 119 8.91 21.18 1.53
C ILE A 119 8.54 20.55 0.20
N SER A 120 8.66 21.31 -0.91
CA SER A 120 8.39 20.77 -2.25
C SER A 120 9.35 19.64 -2.61
N MET A 121 10.59 19.70 -2.16
CA MET A 121 11.57 18.63 -2.33
C MET A 121 11.18 17.37 -1.55
N ILE A 122 10.79 17.50 -0.28
CA ILE A 122 10.35 16.37 0.54
C ILE A 122 9.12 15.70 -0.07
N LEU A 123 8.12 16.48 -0.49
CA LEU A 123 6.94 15.96 -1.18
C LEU A 123 7.31 15.25 -2.48
N SER A 124 8.19 15.80 -3.29
CA SER A 124 8.66 15.17 -4.51
C SER A 124 9.38 13.85 -4.24
N LEU A 125 10.19 13.76 -3.18
CA LEU A 125 10.83 12.50 -2.76
C LEU A 125 9.80 11.44 -2.37
N VAL A 126 8.78 11.81 -1.59
CA VAL A 126 7.69 10.88 -1.21
C VAL A 126 6.97 10.38 -2.46
N TYR A 127 6.55 11.27 -3.35
CA TYR A 127 5.88 10.89 -4.61
C TYR A 127 6.76 9.99 -5.48
N THR A 128 8.04 10.34 -5.65
CA THR A 128 8.99 9.53 -6.40
C THR A 128 9.16 8.14 -5.79
N THR A 129 9.19 8.05 -4.45
CA THR A 129 9.30 6.77 -3.75
C THR A 129 8.07 5.91 -4.00
N VAL A 130 6.88 6.45 -3.85
CA VAL A 130 5.62 5.74 -4.11
C VAL A 130 5.55 5.28 -5.57
N ASP A 131 5.87 6.12 -6.54
CA ASP A 131 5.84 5.77 -7.95
C ASP A 131 6.92 4.75 -8.32
N SER A 132 8.14 4.88 -7.78
CA SER A 132 9.25 3.97 -8.10
C SER A 132 9.02 2.55 -7.59
N THR A 133 8.36 2.39 -6.45
CA THR A 133 7.97 1.07 -5.92
C THR A 133 6.93 0.40 -6.82
N GLN A 134 6.14 1.19 -7.55
CA GLN A 134 5.17 0.66 -8.51
C GLN A 134 5.83 0.05 -9.75
N VAL A 135 6.90 0.63 -10.25
CA VAL A 135 7.52 0.22 -11.52
C VAL A 135 8.27 -1.11 -11.40
N ARG A 136 8.94 -1.37 -10.29
CA ARG A 136 9.83 -2.54 -10.14
C ARG A 136 9.12 -3.89 -10.14
N HIS A 137 7.90 -3.97 -9.59
CA HIS A 137 7.16 -5.24 -9.46
C HIS A 137 6.27 -5.56 -10.68
N VAL A 138 6.12 -4.63 -11.63
CA VAL A 138 5.28 -4.81 -12.83
C VAL A 138 5.96 -5.62 -13.92
N HIS A 139 7.28 -5.76 -13.86
CA HIS A 139 8.04 -6.46 -14.90
C HIS A 139 8.15 -7.98 -14.71
N ASP A 140 7.63 -8.52 -13.61
CA ASP A 140 7.53 -9.97 -13.44
C ASP A 140 6.34 -10.48 -14.28
N PRO A 141 6.59 -11.31 -15.33
CA PRO A 141 5.53 -11.83 -16.20
C PRO A 141 4.41 -12.54 -15.42
N ILE A 142 4.76 -13.26 -14.36
CA ILE A 142 3.79 -14.00 -13.52
C ILE A 142 2.83 -13.03 -12.82
N ASN A 143 3.33 -11.89 -12.37
CA ASN A 143 2.51 -10.87 -11.70
C ASN A 143 1.63 -10.12 -12.70
N VAL A 144 2.10 -9.92 -13.93
CA VAL A 144 1.31 -9.29 -14.99
C VAL A 144 0.11 -10.14 -15.38
N GLU A 145 0.28 -11.45 -15.57
CA GLU A 145 -0.77 -12.37 -15.99
C GLU A 145 -1.96 -12.44 -15.00
N ARG A 146 -1.71 -12.19 -13.72
CA ARG A 146 -2.74 -12.21 -12.67
C ARG A 146 -3.19 -10.81 -12.22
N SER A 147 -2.82 -9.77 -12.98
CA SER A 147 -3.12 -8.38 -12.65
C SER A 147 -4.08 -7.73 -13.64
N ILE A 148 -5.06 -7.02 -13.11
CA ILE A 148 -5.97 -6.16 -13.88
C ILE A 148 -5.50 -4.73 -13.71
N PHE A 149 -5.21 -4.06 -14.83
CA PHE A 149 -4.77 -2.67 -14.84
C PHE A 149 -5.97 -1.75 -15.10
N ALA A 150 -6.40 -1.03 -14.06
CA ALA A 150 -7.43 -0.01 -14.17
C ALA A 150 -6.78 1.34 -14.49
N LYS A 151 -7.28 2.02 -15.53
CA LYS A 151 -6.81 3.37 -15.90
C LYS A 151 -7.86 4.37 -15.45
N PRO A 152 -7.60 5.14 -14.38
CA PRO A 152 -8.50 6.23 -14.03
C PRO A 152 -8.38 7.32 -15.11
N SER A 153 -9.52 7.71 -15.70
CA SER A 153 -9.57 8.68 -16.81
C SER A 153 -9.22 10.08 -16.31
N GLY A 154 -7.94 10.43 -16.31
CA GLY A 154 -7.46 11.79 -16.00
C GLY A 154 -7.62 12.25 -14.55
N ILE A 155 -8.08 11.38 -13.64
CA ILE A 155 -8.22 11.67 -12.21
C ILE A 155 -6.98 11.18 -11.49
N LYS A 156 -6.35 12.06 -10.71
CA LYS A 156 -5.18 11.72 -9.90
C LYS A 156 -5.63 11.17 -8.55
N TRP A 157 -4.85 10.25 -7.98
CA TRP A 157 -5.09 9.71 -6.64
C TRP A 157 -5.03 10.78 -5.53
N THR A 158 -4.54 11.98 -5.84
CA THR A 158 -4.50 13.16 -4.96
C THR A 158 -5.71 14.08 -5.11
N ASP A 159 -6.64 13.80 -6.05
CA ASP A 159 -7.80 14.65 -6.29
C ASP A 159 -8.94 14.23 -5.35
N PHE A 160 -9.09 14.94 -4.23
CA PHE A 160 -10.13 14.66 -3.22
C PHE A 160 -11.44 15.41 -3.48
N ASP A 161 -11.41 16.50 -4.27
CA ASP A 161 -12.58 17.34 -4.57
C ASP A 161 -13.15 17.02 -5.96
N LEU A 162 -13.57 15.78 -6.16
CA LEU A 162 -14.16 15.35 -7.43
C LEU A 162 -15.55 15.93 -7.62
N THR A 163 -15.80 16.51 -8.81
CA THR A 163 -17.14 16.92 -9.22
C THR A 163 -18.04 15.70 -9.43
N PRO A 164 -19.39 15.87 -9.36
CA PRO A 164 -20.32 14.75 -9.63
C PRO A 164 -20.10 14.09 -10.99
N ASP A 165 -19.76 14.86 -12.03
CA ASP A 165 -19.46 14.34 -13.37
C ASP A 165 -18.18 13.51 -13.39
N GLN A 166 -17.14 13.93 -12.66
CA GLN A 166 -15.90 13.16 -12.51
C GLN A 166 -16.13 11.87 -11.72
N GLN A 167 -16.97 11.92 -10.68
CA GLN A 167 -17.34 10.71 -9.92
C GLN A 167 -18.10 9.72 -10.81
N GLN A 168 -19.02 10.20 -11.66
CA GLN A 168 -19.78 9.35 -12.57
C GLN A 168 -18.90 8.71 -13.65
N HIS A 169 -17.79 9.37 -14.03
CA HIS A 169 -16.82 8.84 -15.01
C HIS A 169 -15.94 7.71 -14.46
N LEU A 170 -15.90 7.52 -13.13
CA LEU A 170 -15.16 6.44 -12.48
C LEU A 170 -15.94 5.12 -12.43
N TYR A 171 -17.24 5.14 -12.70
CA TYR A 171 -18.10 3.97 -12.74
C TYR A 171 -18.42 3.57 -14.17
#